data_a52eae7959c74f0059ac01ddc30d0b9c
#
_entry.id   a52eae7959c74f0059ac01ddc30d0b9c
#
_cell.length_a   1.000
_cell.length_b   1.000
_cell.length_c   1.000
_cell.angle_alpha   90.00
_cell.angle_beta   90.00
_cell.angle_gamma   90.00
#
_symmetry.space_group_name_H-M   'P 1'
#
loop_
_entity.id
_entity.type
_entity.pdbx_description
1 polymer ?
#
loop_
_entity_poly.entity_id
_entity_poly.type
_entity_poly.pdbx_seq_one_letter_code
_entity_poly.pdbx_strand_id
1 'polypeptide(L)'
;MKTLLNHRTIRKYKSDPIDDQVLNEVLEAGFRASTTGNMQVYSVIVSRDEQKRKELCKLHFGQPMVEQAPVLLTFCADFNRFNKWCRQRDADPGYDNFLSFFTAAIDALLVSQNVAVAAEAHGLGICYLGTTTYQADKLIDFFDLPEGVVPVTTLVVGYPDEDPEQVDRLPAEGVVHHETYRDYSREDIDRIYHEKENLPLTADLIRENQLENLAQIFTRKRYTKKDNIHFSKVMLDALHKQGFMNHEE
;
A
#
# COMPACT_ATOMS: atom_id res chain seq x y z
N MET A 1 17.71 -3.81 -11.76
CA MET A 1 16.90 -4.87 -12.42
C MET A 1 16.78 -6.12 -11.56
N LYS A 2 17.88 -6.68 -11.00
CA LYS A 2 17.81 -7.86 -10.10
C LYS A 2 16.85 -7.68 -8.93
N THR A 3 16.88 -6.55 -8.22
CA THR A 3 15.99 -6.26 -7.09
C THR A 3 14.52 -6.39 -7.47
N LEU A 4 14.11 -5.77 -8.56
CA LEU A 4 12.72 -5.86 -9.05
C LEU A 4 12.30 -7.28 -9.41
N LEU A 5 13.17 -8.02 -10.10
CA LEU A 5 12.87 -9.39 -10.56
C LEU A 5 12.93 -10.42 -9.44
N ASN A 6 13.67 -10.15 -8.36
CA ASN A 6 13.81 -11.04 -7.21
C ASN A 6 12.93 -10.64 -6.03
N HIS A 7 12.02 -9.68 -6.20
CA HIS A 7 11.12 -9.22 -5.15
C HIS A 7 10.39 -10.38 -4.46
N ARG A 8 10.42 -10.36 -3.13
CA ARG A 8 9.66 -11.27 -2.26
C ARG A 8 9.08 -10.50 -1.09
N THR A 9 7.84 -10.76 -0.78
CA THR A 9 7.23 -10.17 0.41
C THR A 9 7.72 -10.88 1.67
N ILE A 10 8.34 -10.15 2.58
CA ILE A 10 8.87 -10.65 3.85
C ILE A 10 7.88 -10.37 4.98
N ARG A 11 7.57 -11.39 5.78
CA ARG A 11 6.62 -11.30 6.91
C ARG A 11 7.23 -11.72 8.25
N LYS A 12 8.51 -12.15 8.26
CA LYS A 12 9.26 -12.40 9.48
C LYS A 12 10.53 -11.57 9.46
N TYR A 13 10.79 -10.88 10.54
CA TYR A 13 11.88 -9.92 10.65
C TYR A 13 12.74 -10.21 11.86
N LYS A 14 14.04 -9.96 11.72
CA LYS A 14 14.97 -9.88 12.84
C LYS A 14 14.66 -8.64 13.68
N SER A 15 15.04 -8.68 14.94
CA SER A 15 14.90 -7.54 15.85
C SER A 15 15.96 -6.46 15.66
N ASP A 16 16.91 -6.67 14.76
CA ASP A 16 18.02 -5.75 14.51
C ASP A 16 17.50 -4.38 14.04
N PRO A 17 17.92 -3.28 14.66
CA PRO A 17 17.52 -1.95 14.25
C PRO A 17 18.10 -1.61 12.86
N ILE A 18 17.36 -0.84 12.08
CA ILE A 18 17.88 -0.28 10.83
C ILE A 18 18.70 0.97 11.20
N ASP A 19 19.93 1.04 10.70
CA ASP A 19 20.79 2.21 10.83
C ASP A 19 20.13 3.46 10.23
N ASP A 20 20.29 4.60 10.91
CA ASP A 20 19.68 5.86 10.46
C ASP A 20 20.18 6.30 9.08
N GLN A 21 21.46 6.03 8.77
CA GLN A 21 22.00 6.34 7.45
C GLN A 21 21.33 5.51 6.38
N VAL A 22 21.18 4.20 6.58
CA VAL A 22 20.50 3.30 5.65
C VAL A 22 19.03 3.73 5.45
N LEU A 23 18.34 4.04 6.55
CA LEU A 23 16.94 4.49 6.45
C LEU A 23 16.81 5.80 5.67
N ASN A 24 17.71 6.76 5.90
CA ASN A 24 17.74 8.03 5.18
C ASN A 24 18.04 7.82 3.69
N GLU A 25 19.02 7.00 3.32
CA GLU A 25 19.33 6.67 1.93
C GLU A 25 18.13 6.05 1.20
N VAL A 26 17.40 5.14 1.88
CA VAL A 26 16.19 4.50 1.38
C VAL A 26 15.06 5.52 1.16
N LEU A 27 14.86 6.44 2.10
CA LEU A 27 13.85 7.49 1.98
C LEU A 27 14.20 8.50 0.88
N GLU A 28 15.46 8.93 0.80
CA GLU A 28 15.94 9.85 -0.27
C GLU A 28 15.77 9.24 -1.66
N ALA A 29 16.05 7.95 -1.82
CA ALA A 29 15.79 7.23 -3.07
C ALA A 29 14.28 7.24 -3.40
N GLY A 30 13.42 7.07 -2.40
CA GLY A 30 11.98 7.20 -2.53
C GLY A 30 11.55 8.55 -3.06
N PHE A 31 12.10 9.63 -2.52
CA PHE A 31 11.78 11.02 -2.91
C PHE A 31 12.19 11.38 -4.34
N ARG A 32 12.94 10.51 -5.02
CA ARG A 32 13.25 10.63 -6.46
C ARG A 32 12.14 10.10 -7.38
N ALA A 33 11.04 9.60 -6.83
CA ALA A 33 9.87 9.22 -7.61
C ALA A 33 9.30 10.42 -8.39
N SER A 34 8.67 10.15 -9.53
CA SER A 34 7.89 11.15 -10.24
C SER A 34 6.69 11.58 -9.42
N THR A 35 6.37 12.88 -9.45
CA THR A 35 5.19 13.44 -8.78
C THR A 35 4.45 14.37 -9.72
N THR A 36 3.17 14.53 -9.50
CA THR A 36 2.31 15.37 -10.33
C THR A 36 2.74 16.84 -10.23
N GLY A 37 3.14 17.42 -11.37
CA GLY A 37 3.58 18.82 -11.44
C GLY A 37 4.72 19.20 -10.50
N ASN A 38 5.46 18.23 -9.99
CA ASN A 38 6.48 18.39 -8.95
C ASN A 38 5.94 19.04 -7.65
N MET A 39 4.64 18.92 -7.38
CA MET A 39 4.02 19.42 -6.15
C MET A 39 4.42 18.62 -4.91
N GLN A 40 4.78 17.35 -5.09
CA GLN A 40 5.24 16.43 -4.04
C GLN A 40 4.23 16.34 -2.88
N VAL A 41 2.97 16.06 -3.23
CA VAL A 41 1.82 16.10 -2.32
C VAL A 41 1.63 14.79 -1.54
N TYR A 42 2.70 14.38 -0.89
CA TYR A 42 2.76 13.20 -0.02
C TYR A 42 3.52 13.51 1.26
N SER A 43 3.30 12.69 2.27
CA SER A 43 4.09 12.65 3.50
C SER A 43 4.37 11.21 3.91
N VAL A 44 5.48 10.99 4.63
CA VAL A 44 5.86 9.68 5.16
C VAL A 44 6.00 9.78 6.67
N ILE A 45 5.26 8.94 7.40
CA ILE A 45 5.37 8.83 8.85
C ILE A 45 6.23 7.62 9.18
N VAL A 46 7.33 7.85 9.88
CA VAL A 46 8.27 6.81 10.32
C VAL A 46 7.93 6.40 11.75
N SER A 47 7.51 5.15 11.95
CA SER A 47 7.18 4.58 13.26
C SER A 47 8.25 3.58 13.68
N ARG A 48 9.07 3.93 14.68
CA ARG A 48 10.14 3.10 15.25
C ARG A 48 9.91 2.76 16.72
N ASP A 49 9.10 3.55 17.42
CA ASP A 49 8.77 3.34 18.82
C ASP A 49 8.02 2.02 19.01
N GLU A 50 8.51 1.17 19.91
CA GLU A 50 7.98 -0.18 20.13
C GLU A 50 6.52 -0.15 20.60
N GLN A 51 6.16 0.78 21.47
CA GLN A 51 4.80 0.88 21.99
C GLN A 51 3.83 1.33 20.89
N LYS A 52 4.22 2.30 20.07
CA LYS A 52 3.42 2.72 18.90
C LYS A 52 3.27 1.60 17.88
N ARG A 53 4.30 0.78 17.62
CA ARG A 53 4.19 -0.37 16.72
C ARG A 53 3.22 -1.44 17.26
N LYS A 54 3.20 -1.69 18.58
CA LYS A 54 2.21 -2.57 19.23
C LYS A 54 0.78 -2.06 19.06
N GLU A 55 0.58 -0.77 19.15
CA GLU A 55 -0.72 -0.14 18.91
C GLU A 55 -1.12 -0.20 17.44
N LEU A 56 -0.21 0.12 16.53
CA LEU A 56 -0.41 -0.03 15.08
C LEU A 56 -0.71 -1.47 14.69
N CYS A 57 -0.09 -2.46 15.33
CA CYS A 57 -0.40 -3.87 15.08
C CYS A 57 -1.90 -4.17 15.28
N LYS A 58 -2.53 -3.61 16.31
CA LYS A 58 -3.97 -3.75 16.54
C LYS A 58 -4.80 -3.12 15.42
N LEU A 59 -4.38 -1.97 14.91
CA LEU A 59 -5.03 -1.28 13.78
C LEU A 59 -4.82 -2.03 12.46
N HIS A 60 -3.76 -2.80 12.34
CA HIS A 60 -3.48 -3.68 11.21
C HIS A 60 -3.92 -5.13 11.44
N PHE A 61 -5.02 -5.34 12.19
CA PHE A 61 -5.67 -6.63 12.44
C PHE A 61 -4.77 -7.67 13.13
N GLY A 62 -3.83 -7.22 13.96
CA GLY A 62 -2.94 -8.09 14.72
C GLY A 62 -1.92 -8.83 13.86
N GLN A 63 -1.55 -8.29 12.69
CA GLN A 63 -0.53 -8.91 11.83
C GLN A 63 0.85 -8.88 12.52
N PRO A 64 1.46 -10.03 12.84
CA PRO A 64 2.67 -10.08 13.70
C PRO A 64 3.86 -9.28 13.16
N MET A 65 4.02 -9.20 11.84
CA MET A 65 5.10 -8.45 11.21
C MET A 65 5.10 -6.96 11.57
N VAL A 66 3.94 -6.39 11.90
CA VAL A 66 3.81 -4.97 12.27
C VAL A 66 4.53 -4.67 13.59
N GLU A 67 4.50 -5.61 14.54
CA GLU A 67 5.18 -5.48 15.82
C GLU A 67 6.65 -5.93 15.74
N GLN A 68 6.93 -6.99 14.97
CA GLN A 68 8.27 -7.57 14.85
C GLN A 68 9.27 -6.67 14.13
N ALA A 69 8.87 -6.05 13.04
CA ALA A 69 9.77 -5.23 12.24
C ALA A 69 10.22 -3.97 12.99
N PRO A 70 11.47 -3.52 12.83
CA PRO A 70 11.99 -2.34 13.50
C PRO A 70 11.38 -1.02 13.03
N VAL A 71 10.84 -0.98 11.80
CA VAL A 71 10.32 0.25 11.19
C VAL A 71 9.05 -0.01 10.41
N LEU A 72 8.07 0.89 10.58
CA LEU A 72 6.93 1.03 9.67
C LEU A 72 6.99 2.41 9.01
N LEU A 73 6.69 2.46 7.73
CA LEU A 73 6.59 3.68 6.94
C LEU A 73 5.15 3.82 6.44
N THR A 74 4.40 4.77 6.99
CA THR A 74 3.04 5.05 6.53
C THR A 74 3.07 6.23 5.56
N PHE A 75 2.68 5.98 4.31
CA PHE A 75 2.65 6.97 3.24
C PHE A 75 1.25 7.57 3.16
N CYS A 76 1.19 8.89 3.18
CA CYS A 76 -0.06 9.64 3.18
C CYS A 76 -0.15 10.50 1.90
N ALA A 77 -1.35 10.58 1.33
CA ALA A 77 -1.75 11.66 0.46
C ALA A 77 -1.80 12.95 1.30
N ASP A 78 -1.13 14.01 0.89
CA ASP A 78 -0.95 15.22 1.71
C ASP A 78 -0.99 16.50 0.86
N PHE A 79 -2.16 17.13 0.81
CA PHE A 79 -2.32 18.50 0.28
C PHE A 79 -2.25 19.57 1.37
N ASN A 80 -2.26 19.23 2.65
CA ASN A 80 -2.20 20.19 3.75
C ASN A 80 -0.97 21.12 3.64
N ARG A 81 0.22 20.54 3.43
CA ARG A 81 1.46 21.31 3.27
C ARG A 81 1.41 22.25 2.06
N PHE A 82 0.94 21.75 0.91
CA PHE A 82 0.87 22.52 -0.33
C PHE A 82 -0.18 23.63 -0.23
N ASN A 83 -1.36 23.34 0.32
CA ASN A 83 -2.41 24.34 0.55
C ASN A 83 -1.95 25.46 1.49
N LYS A 84 -1.22 25.12 2.56
CA LYS A 84 -0.60 26.12 3.45
C LYS A 84 0.40 27.00 2.73
N TRP A 85 1.25 26.40 1.89
CA TRP A 85 2.20 27.17 1.08
C TRP A 85 1.50 28.11 0.11
N CYS A 86 0.45 27.67 -0.59
CA CYS A 86 -0.34 28.52 -1.48
C CYS A 86 -0.92 29.72 -0.72
N ARG A 87 -1.62 29.49 0.40
CA ARG A 87 -2.22 30.55 1.21
C ARG A 87 -1.19 31.56 1.73
N GLN A 88 0.02 31.11 2.09
CA GLN A 88 1.13 31.99 2.49
C GLN A 88 1.70 32.83 1.33
N ARG A 89 1.25 32.61 0.12
CA ARG A 89 1.65 33.32 -1.11
C ARG A 89 0.46 34.01 -1.80
N ASP A 90 -0.62 34.22 -1.03
CA ASP A 90 -1.85 34.83 -1.50
C ASP A 90 -2.47 34.10 -2.72
N ALA A 91 -2.24 32.79 -2.83
CA ALA A 91 -2.85 31.93 -3.82
C ALA A 91 -4.00 31.15 -3.17
N ASP A 92 -5.11 31.01 -3.91
CA ASP A 92 -6.29 30.29 -3.46
C ASP A 92 -6.24 28.82 -3.96
N PRO A 93 -5.98 27.83 -3.07
CA PRO A 93 -5.88 26.45 -3.47
C PRO A 93 -7.25 25.78 -3.55
N GLY A 94 -7.54 25.14 -4.68
CA GLY A 94 -8.74 24.30 -4.89
C GLY A 94 -8.45 22.80 -4.78
N TYR A 95 -7.63 22.38 -3.79
CA TYR A 95 -7.17 20.98 -3.65
C TYR A 95 -7.87 20.25 -2.49
N ASP A 96 -9.19 20.31 -2.47
CA ASP A 96 -10.08 19.79 -1.43
C ASP A 96 -11.12 18.78 -1.98
N ASN A 97 -10.87 18.24 -3.16
CA ASN A 97 -11.79 17.36 -3.87
C ASN A 97 -11.18 15.96 -4.10
N PHE A 98 -12.02 15.03 -4.58
CA PHE A 98 -11.60 13.64 -4.82
C PHE A 98 -10.44 13.52 -5.80
N LEU A 99 -10.39 14.32 -6.87
CA LEU A 99 -9.29 14.29 -7.83
C LEU A 99 -7.96 14.67 -7.16
N SER A 100 -7.98 15.65 -6.27
CA SER A 100 -6.80 16.07 -5.50
C SER A 100 -6.31 14.93 -4.58
N PHE A 101 -7.22 14.29 -3.84
CA PHE A 101 -6.86 13.09 -3.07
C PHE A 101 -6.23 12.01 -3.96
N PHE A 102 -6.86 11.68 -5.09
CA PHE A 102 -6.38 10.63 -5.99
C PHE A 102 -5.00 10.96 -6.57
N THR A 103 -4.76 12.21 -6.95
CA THR A 103 -3.45 12.70 -7.40
C THR A 103 -2.38 12.53 -6.31
N ALA A 104 -2.68 12.95 -5.09
CA ALA A 104 -1.75 12.81 -3.97
C ALA A 104 -1.52 11.33 -3.57
N ALA A 105 -2.53 10.49 -3.70
CA ALA A 105 -2.40 9.04 -3.48
C ALA A 105 -1.47 8.39 -4.51
N ILE A 106 -1.53 8.80 -5.78
CA ILE A 106 -0.61 8.34 -6.82
C ILE A 106 0.83 8.73 -6.45
N ASP A 107 1.09 9.99 -6.08
CA ASP A 107 2.41 10.46 -5.65
C ASP A 107 2.93 9.61 -4.47
N ALA A 108 2.11 9.40 -3.44
CA ALA A 108 2.45 8.59 -2.27
C ALA A 108 2.80 7.13 -2.63
N LEU A 109 2.04 6.51 -3.55
CA LEU A 109 2.28 5.14 -4.01
C LEU A 109 3.56 5.01 -4.83
N LEU A 110 3.84 5.96 -5.72
CA LEU A 110 5.10 5.97 -6.50
C LEU A 110 6.32 6.11 -5.59
N VAL A 111 6.25 7.02 -4.60
CA VAL A 111 7.30 7.17 -3.57
C VAL A 111 7.46 5.89 -2.77
N SER A 112 6.37 5.29 -2.30
CA SER A 112 6.43 4.06 -1.51
C SER A 112 7.07 2.90 -2.28
N GLN A 113 6.80 2.78 -3.59
CA GLN A 113 7.40 1.74 -4.42
C GLN A 113 8.90 1.96 -4.62
N ASN A 114 9.36 3.21 -4.82
CA ASN A 114 10.79 3.51 -4.87
C ASN A 114 11.48 3.20 -3.54
N VAL A 115 10.86 3.55 -2.40
CA VAL A 115 11.34 3.19 -1.05
C VAL A 115 11.45 1.67 -0.91
N ALA A 116 10.45 0.91 -1.35
CA ALA A 116 10.48 -0.55 -1.29
C ALA A 116 11.66 -1.14 -2.07
N VAL A 117 11.86 -0.67 -3.31
CA VAL A 117 12.99 -1.13 -4.15
C VAL A 117 14.35 -0.74 -3.55
N ALA A 118 14.46 0.46 -2.99
CA ALA A 118 15.68 0.91 -2.33
C ALA A 118 15.96 0.09 -1.06
N ALA A 119 14.95 -0.19 -0.24
CA ALA A 119 15.07 -1.04 0.94
C ALA A 119 15.59 -2.44 0.58
N GLU A 120 15.00 -3.08 -0.43
CA GLU A 120 15.48 -4.38 -0.92
C GLU A 120 16.89 -4.32 -1.50
N ALA A 121 17.29 -3.23 -2.14
CA ALA A 121 18.66 -3.02 -2.63
C ALA A 121 19.69 -2.93 -1.49
N HIS A 122 19.26 -2.45 -0.31
CA HIS A 122 20.06 -2.45 0.94
C HIS A 122 19.97 -3.78 1.72
N GLY A 123 19.35 -4.82 1.16
CA GLY A 123 19.20 -6.13 1.82
C GLY A 123 18.11 -6.16 2.90
N LEU A 124 17.25 -5.15 2.96
CA LEU A 124 16.08 -5.15 3.82
C LEU A 124 14.93 -5.94 3.18
N GLY A 125 14.08 -6.52 4.00
CA GLY A 125 12.81 -7.11 3.59
C GLY A 125 11.67 -6.13 3.75
N ILE A 126 10.64 -6.26 2.90
CA ILE A 126 9.47 -5.38 2.92
C ILE A 126 8.16 -6.15 2.86
N CYS A 127 7.10 -5.55 3.42
CA CYS A 127 5.73 -6.01 3.25
C CYS A 127 4.77 -4.82 3.20
N TYR A 128 3.97 -4.73 2.14
CA TYR A 128 2.87 -3.77 2.07
C TYR A 128 1.66 -4.23 2.88
N LEU A 129 1.04 -3.32 3.62
CA LEU A 129 -0.17 -3.57 4.40
C LEU A 129 -1.40 -2.99 3.70
N GLY A 130 -2.20 -3.83 3.06
CA GLY A 130 -3.49 -3.45 2.46
C GLY A 130 -4.53 -2.96 3.50
N THR A 131 -4.30 -3.28 4.76
CA THR A 131 -5.17 -2.88 5.89
C THR A 131 -5.13 -1.38 6.19
N THR A 132 -4.17 -0.63 5.65
CA THR A 132 -4.07 0.83 5.82
C THR A 132 -5.35 1.54 5.34
N THR A 133 -5.84 1.21 4.16
CA THR A 133 -7.09 1.79 3.63
C THR A 133 -8.33 1.29 4.34
N TYR A 134 -8.29 0.09 4.94
CA TYR A 134 -9.42 -0.48 5.68
C TYR A 134 -9.63 0.18 7.06
N GLN A 135 -8.60 0.79 7.60
CA GLN A 135 -8.61 1.44 8.92
C GLN A 135 -8.15 2.90 8.80
N ALA A 136 -8.40 3.54 7.65
CA ALA A 136 -7.94 4.91 7.38
C ALA A 136 -8.45 5.90 8.44
N ASP A 137 -9.70 5.77 8.88
CA ASP A 137 -10.31 6.57 9.94
C ASP A 137 -9.52 6.50 11.25
N LYS A 138 -9.18 5.29 11.69
CA LYS A 138 -8.44 5.06 12.95
C LYS A 138 -6.97 5.47 12.84
N LEU A 139 -6.36 5.30 11.68
CA LEU A 139 -4.98 5.74 11.45
C LEU A 139 -4.89 7.28 11.39
N ILE A 140 -5.91 7.96 10.87
CA ILE A 140 -6.02 9.42 10.93
C ILE A 140 -6.02 9.87 12.39
N ASP A 141 -6.84 9.26 13.24
CA ASP A 141 -6.90 9.60 14.67
C ASP A 141 -5.61 9.21 15.40
N PHE A 142 -5.04 8.03 15.11
CA PHE A 142 -3.81 7.56 15.74
C PHE A 142 -2.58 8.44 15.47
N PHE A 143 -2.47 8.97 14.27
CA PHE A 143 -1.36 9.83 13.87
C PHE A 143 -1.65 11.32 14.01
N ASP A 144 -2.80 11.72 14.54
CA ASP A 144 -3.25 13.11 14.63
C ASP A 144 -3.14 13.83 13.27
N LEU A 145 -3.61 13.17 12.19
CA LEU A 145 -3.48 13.72 10.84
C LEU A 145 -4.39 14.93 10.67
N PRO A 146 -3.84 16.06 10.20
CA PRO A 146 -4.65 17.24 9.93
C PRO A 146 -5.54 17.05 8.70
N GLU A 147 -6.50 17.94 8.51
CA GLU A 147 -7.28 18.03 7.29
C GLU A 147 -6.36 18.11 6.05
N GLY A 148 -6.78 17.46 4.95
CA GLY A 148 -5.99 17.34 3.73
C GLY A 148 -4.91 16.26 3.77
N VAL A 149 -4.90 15.38 4.79
CA VAL A 149 -3.94 14.26 4.89
C VAL A 149 -4.67 12.94 5.14
N VAL A 150 -4.45 11.94 4.26
CA VAL A 150 -5.08 10.61 4.33
C VAL A 150 -4.03 9.51 4.15
N PRO A 151 -3.95 8.50 5.05
CA PRO A 151 -3.02 7.39 4.88
C PRO A 151 -3.45 6.50 3.70
N VAL A 152 -2.51 6.18 2.82
CA VAL A 152 -2.75 5.42 1.58
C VAL A 152 -2.21 4.01 1.68
N THR A 153 -0.98 3.85 2.17
CA THR A 153 -0.35 2.54 2.33
C THR A 153 0.67 2.57 3.47
N THR A 154 0.93 1.40 4.05
CA THR A 154 2.00 1.24 5.04
C THR A 154 2.96 0.15 4.55
N LEU A 155 4.25 0.42 4.64
CA LEU A 155 5.32 -0.50 4.35
C LEU A 155 5.99 -0.92 5.65
N VAL A 156 6.02 -2.21 5.92
CA VAL A 156 6.82 -2.81 6.98
C VAL A 156 8.22 -3.03 6.46
N VAL A 157 9.25 -2.62 7.20
CA VAL A 157 10.64 -2.66 6.77
C VAL A 157 11.54 -3.20 7.89
N GLY A 158 12.42 -4.16 7.56
CA GLY A 158 13.37 -4.75 8.50
C GLY A 158 14.30 -5.75 7.84
N TYR A 159 15.28 -6.25 8.59
CA TYR A 159 16.11 -7.34 8.10
C TYR A 159 15.31 -8.64 8.06
N PRO A 160 15.30 -9.36 6.90
CA PRO A 160 14.51 -10.58 6.77
C PRO A 160 15.00 -11.70 7.68
N ASP A 161 14.06 -12.42 8.31
CA ASP A 161 14.30 -13.65 9.07
C ASP A 161 13.63 -14.86 8.40
N GLU A 162 13.39 -14.76 7.11
CA GLU A 162 12.88 -15.83 6.25
C GLU A 162 13.35 -15.62 4.81
N ASP A 163 13.33 -16.68 4.01
CA ASP A 163 13.58 -16.63 2.55
C ASP A 163 12.42 -17.37 1.84
N PRO A 164 11.26 -16.74 1.71
CA PRO A 164 10.11 -17.37 1.07
C PRO A 164 10.33 -17.52 -0.44
N GLU A 165 9.64 -18.46 -1.05
CA GLU A 165 9.56 -18.56 -2.51
C GLU A 165 8.88 -17.35 -3.12
N GLN A 166 9.24 -17.04 -4.36
CA GLN A 166 8.54 -15.99 -5.11
C GLN A 166 7.10 -16.43 -5.41
N VAL A 167 6.17 -15.50 -5.21
CA VAL A 167 4.79 -15.74 -5.63
C VAL A 167 4.66 -15.55 -7.14
N ASP A 168 3.73 -16.28 -7.74
CA ASP A 168 3.40 -16.21 -9.16
C ASP A 168 2.97 -14.80 -9.62
N ARG A 169 3.00 -14.60 -10.91
CA ARG A 169 2.43 -13.43 -11.60
C ARG A 169 1.60 -13.90 -12.77
N LEU A 170 0.56 -13.14 -13.12
CA LEU A 170 -0.16 -13.41 -14.36
C LEU A 170 0.76 -13.23 -15.56
N PRO A 171 0.56 -14.01 -16.64
CA PRO A 171 1.32 -13.85 -17.87
C PRO A 171 1.07 -12.48 -18.50
N ALA A 172 2.03 -11.98 -19.29
CA ALA A 172 1.94 -10.66 -19.89
C ALA A 172 0.64 -10.44 -20.70
N GLU A 173 0.15 -11.46 -21.38
CA GLU A 173 -1.11 -11.41 -22.13
C GLU A 173 -2.35 -11.15 -21.27
N GLY A 174 -2.27 -11.39 -19.97
CA GLY A 174 -3.34 -11.12 -19.01
C GLY A 174 -3.35 -9.67 -18.48
N VAL A 175 -2.35 -8.85 -18.80
CA VAL A 175 -2.20 -7.50 -18.24
C VAL A 175 -1.73 -6.45 -19.25
N VAL A 176 -1.26 -6.86 -20.43
CA VAL A 176 -0.77 -5.97 -21.47
C VAL A 176 -1.74 -5.94 -22.65
N HIS A 177 -2.22 -4.76 -22.99
CA HIS A 177 -3.02 -4.51 -24.18
C HIS A 177 -2.26 -3.56 -25.11
N HIS A 178 -2.29 -3.84 -26.41
CA HIS A 178 -1.65 -3.01 -27.43
C HIS A 178 -2.69 -2.07 -28.05
N GLU A 179 -2.40 -0.78 -28.05
CA GLU A 179 -3.20 0.33 -28.60
C GLU A 179 -4.56 0.51 -27.90
N THR A 180 -5.36 -0.54 -27.76
CA THR A 180 -6.71 -0.49 -27.17
C THR A 180 -6.91 -1.64 -26.18
N TYR A 181 -7.77 -1.42 -25.18
CA TYR A 181 -8.18 -2.49 -24.27
C TYR A 181 -9.00 -3.53 -25.05
N ARG A 182 -8.64 -4.80 -24.91
CA ARG A 182 -9.39 -5.94 -25.41
C ARG A 182 -9.98 -6.70 -24.22
N ASP A 183 -11.29 -6.89 -24.22
CA ASP A 183 -11.97 -7.68 -23.19
C ASP A 183 -11.65 -9.18 -23.34
N TYR A 184 -11.81 -9.91 -22.25
CA TYR A 184 -11.42 -11.31 -22.15
C TYR A 184 -12.59 -12.23 -22.46
N SER A 185 -12.38 -13.19 -23.37
CA SER A 185 -13.26 -14.34 -23.54
C SER A 185 -13.11 -15.31 -22.36
N ARG A 186 -14.00 -16.30 -22.30
CA ARG A 186 -13.87 -17.39 -21.32
C ARG A 186 -12.56 -18.15 -21.46
N GLU A 187 -12.21 -18.46 -22.71
CA GLU A 187 -10.97 -19.16 -23.05
C GLU A 187 -9.72 -18.36 -22.67
N ASP A 188 -9.78 -17.04 -22.80
CA ASP A 188 -8.69 -16.16 -22.36
C ASP A 188 -8.54 -16.24 -20.82
N ILE A 189 -9.63 -16.17 -20.06
CA ILE A 189 -9.59 -16.28 -18.60
C ILE A 189 -9.07 -17.64 -18.16
N ASP A 190 -9.55 -18.73 -18.74
CA ASP A 190 -9.10 -20.09 -18.41
C ASP A 190 -7.58 -20.23 -18.64
N ARG A 191 -7.05 -19.65 -19.74
CA ARG A 191 -5.62 -19.68 -20.06
C ARG A 191 -4.78 -18.80 -19.12
N ILE A 192 -5.23 -17.57 -18.84
CA ILE A 192 -4.50 -16.60 -18.01
C ILE A 192 -4.35 -17.10 -16.58
N TYR A 193 -5.37 -17.74 -16.02
CA TYR A 193 -5.36 -18.21 -14.63
C TYR A 193 -4.92 -19.67 -14.48
N HIS A 194 -4.66 -20.37 -15.57
CA HIS A 194 -4.33 -21.81 -15.57
C HIS A 194 -3.18 -22.15 -14.62
N GLU A 195 -2.06 -21.45 -14.72
CA GLU A 195 -0.88 -21.70 -13.86
C GLU A 195 -1.22 -21.48 -12.38
N LYS A 196 -1.82 -20.34 -12.05
CA LYS A 196 -2.20 -19.95 -10.71
C LYS A 196 -3.18 -20.95 -10.05
N GLU A 197 -4.12 -21.46 -10.79
CA GLU A 197 -5.10 -22.43 -10.31
C GLU A 197 -4.49 -23.82 -10.05
N ASN A 198 -3.41 -24.15 -10.75
CA ASN A 198 -2.71 -25.43 -10.64
C ASN A 198 -1.50 -25.43 -9.69
N LEU A 199 -1.24 -24.32 -8.97
CA LEU A 199 -0.19 -24.29 -7.96
C LEU A 199 -0.51 -25.24 -6.79
N PRO A 200 0.49 -25.91 -6.21
CA PRO A 200 0.30 -26.74 -5.02
C PRO A 200 -0.35 -25.96 -3.86
N LEU A 201 0.08 -24.72 -3.64
CA LEU A 201 -0.51 -23.82 -2.64
C LEU A 201 -2.00 -23.58 -2.87
N THR A 202 -2.44 -23.47 -4.13
CA THR A 202 -3.85 -23.31 -4.48
C THR A 202 -4.67 -24.53 -4.09
N ALA A 203 -4.16 -25.74 -4.37
CA ALA A 203 -4.83 -26.98 -3.98
C ALA A 203 -4.95 -27.09 -2.44
N ASP A 204 -3.92 -26.73 -1.71
CA ASP A 204 -3.94 -26.71 -0.23
C ASP A 204 -4.97 -25.72 0.30
N LEU A 205 -5.00 -24.48 -0.21
CA LEU A 205 -5.98 -23.47 0.19
C LEU A 205 -7.42 -23.92 -0.07
N ILE A 206 -7.70 -24.54 -1.21
CA ILE A 206 -9.03 -25.05 -1.56
C ILE A 206 -9.44 -26.15 -0.55
N ARG A 207 -8.57 -27.10 -0.28
CA ARG A 207 -8.80 -28.19 0.66
C ARG A 207 -9.05 -27.69 2.09
N GLU A 208 -8.19 -26.82 2.60
CA GLU A 208 -8.27 -26.25 3.96
C GLU A 208 -9.55 -25.45 4.19
N ASN A 209 -10.02 -24.74 3.17
CA ASN A 209 -11.22 -23.93 3.26
C ASN A 209 -12.49 -24.65 2.83
N GLN A 210 -12.41 -25.90 2.38
CA GLN A 210 -13.54 -26.70 1.91
C GLN A 210 -14.33 -25.98 0.77
N LEU A 211 -13.61 -25.42 -0.19
CA LEU A 211 -14.16 -24.71 -1.34
C LEU A 211 -13.81 -25.47 -2.63
N GLU A 212 -14.40 -25.05 -3.75
CA GLU A 212 -14.28 -25.74 -5.04
C GLU A 212 -13.14 -25.19 -5.91
N ASN A 213 -12.80 -23.92 -5.75
CA ASN A 213 -11.81 -23.25 -6.58
C ASN A 213 -11.18 -22.02 -5.87
N LEU A 214 -10.11 -21.51 -6.45
CA LEU A 214 -9.38 -20.36 -5.91
C LEU A 214 -10.20 -19.06 -5.92
N ALA A 215 -11.04 -18.84 -6.92
CA ALA A 215 -11.88 -17.65 -7.01
C ALA A 215 -12.86 -17.56 -5.82
N GLN A 216 -13.35 -18.72 -5.34
CA GLN A 216 -14.19 -18.76 -4.13
C GLN A 216 -13.38 -18.41 -2.85
N ILE A 217 -12.09 -18.71 -2.79
CA ILE A 217 -11.22 -18.27 -1.68
C ILE A 217 -11.19 -16.73 -1.60
N PHE A 218 -10.97 -16.07 -2.73
CA PHE A 218 -10.96 -14.60 -2.78
C PHE A 218 -12.31 -13.99 -2.40
N THR A 219 -13.41 -14.53 -2.93
CA THR A 219 -14.74 -13.91 -2.81
C THR A 219 -15.49 -14.27 -1.53
N ARG A 220 -15.18 -15.43 -0.92
CA ARG A 220 -15.91 -15.93 0.26
C ARG A 220 -15.09 -15.88 1.55
N LYS A 221 -13.75 -15.77 1.47
CA LYS A 221 -12.86 -15.81 2.65
C LYS A 221 -11.99 -14.56 2.81
N ARG A 222 -11.32 -14.10 1.74
CA ARG A 222 -10.30 -13.03 1.83
C ARG A 222 -10.83 -11.64 1.57
N TYR A 223 -11.62 -11.46 0.51
CA TYR A 223 -12.11 -10.17 0.03
C TYR A 223 -13.60 -10.26 -0.25
N THR A 224 -14.39 -10.49 0.80
CA THR A 224 -15.83 -10.71 0.64
C THR A 224 -16.56 -9.45 0.15
N LYS A 225 -17.66 -9.62 -0.56
CA LYS A 225 -18.48 -8.48 -1.00
C LYS A 225 -18.89 -7.58 0.17
N LYS A 226 -19.20 -8.19 1.34
CA LYS A 226 -19.59 -7.46 2.55
C LYS A 226 -18.44 -6.58 3.03
N ASP A 227 -17.22 -7.14 3.12
CA ASP A 227 -16.05 -6.41 3.60
C ASP A 227 -15.64 -5.31 2.62
N ASN A 228 -15.68 -5.58 1.32
CA ASN A 228 -15.42 -4.57 0.29
C ASN A 228 -16.36 -3.36 0.40
N ILE A 229 -17.66 -3.61 0.59
CA ILE A 229 -18.66 -2.53 0.78
C ILE A 229 -18.36 -1.76 2.08
N HIS A 230 -18.08 -2.48 3.17
CA HIS A 230 -17.80 -1.86 4.47
C HIS A 230 -16.56 -0.97 4.42
N PHE A 231 -15.42 -1.50 3.95
CA PHE A 231 -14.17 -0.75 3.92
C PHE A 231 -14.17 0.37 2.87
N SER A 232 -14.90 0.21 1.78
CA SER A 232 -15.15 1.30 0.84
C SER A 232 -15.86 2.48 1.51
N LYS A 233 -16.87 2.20 2.34
CA LYS A 233 -17.56 3.23 3.12
C LYS A 233 -16.64 3.89 4.13
N VAL A 234 -15.86 3.12 4.90
CA VAL A 234 -14.86 3.67 5.84
C VAL A 234 -13.91 4.65 5.13
N MET A 235 -13.40 4.28 3.95
CA MET A 235 -12.52 5.15 3.18
C MET A 235 -13.22 6.42 2.69
N LEU A 236 -14.45 6.33 2.19
CA LEU A 236 -15.23 7.50 1.77
C LEU A 236 -15.52 8.44 2.95
N ASP A 237 -15.92 7.90 4.10
CA ASP A 237 -16.16 8.69 5.32
C ASP A 237 -14.86 9.38 5.78
N ALA A 238 -13.70 8.70 5.67
CA ALA A 238 -12.39 9.29 5.95
C ALA A 238 -12.06 10.45 4.99
N LEU A 239 -12.34 10.31 3.68
CA LEU A 239 -12.14 11.37 2.70
C LEU A 239 -13.03 12.59 2.97
N HIS A 240 -14.28 12.37 3.35
CA HIS A 240 -15.17 13.45 3.77
C HIS A 240 -14.63 14.17 5.01
N LYS A 241 -14.24 13.42 6.05
CA LYS A 241 -13.66 13.98 7.29
C LYS A 241 -12.40 14.80 7.02
N GLN A 242 -11.60 14.41 6.04
CA GLN A 242 -10.34 15.07 5.67
C GLN A 242 -10.50 16.14 4.57
N GLY A 243 -11.73 16.50 4.21
CA GLY A 243 -12.01 17.63 3.31
C GLY A 243 -11.70 17.35 1.84
N PHE A 244 -11.70 16.09 1.39
CA PHE A 244 -11.42 15.73 -0.01
C PHE A 244 -12.68 15.45 -0.86
N MET A 245 -13.85 15.83 -0.39
CA MET A 245 -15.10 15.56 -1.10
C MET A 245 -15.87 16.81 -1.46
N ASN A 246 -15.17 17.95 -1.56
CA ASN A 246 -15.77 19.20 -2.07
C ASN A 246 -15.86 19.12 -3.61
N HIS A 247 -17.08 19.28 -4.13
CA HIS A 247 -17.40 19.28 -5.56
C HIS A 247 -18.30 20.47 -5.94
N GLU A 248 -18.43 21.44 -5.06
CA GLU A 248 -19.19 22.67 -5.27
C GLU A 248 -18.29 23.75 -5.89
N GLU A 249 -18.87 24.61 -6.77
CA GLU A 249 -18.19 25.75 -7.39
C GLU A 249 -18.19 26.98 -6.46
#